data_ec3cdee049f619a2fdffbec1a9a8d2ae
#
_entry.id   ec3cdee049f619a2fdffbec1a9a8d2ae
#
_cell.length_a   1.000
_cell.length_b   1.000
_cell.length_c   1.000
_cell.angle_alpha   90.00
_cell.angle_beta   90.00
_cell.angle_gamma   90.00
#
_symmetry.space_group_name_H-M   'P 1'
#
loop_
_entity.id
_entity.type
_entity.pdbx_description
1 polymer ?
#
loop_
_entity_poly.entity_id
_entity_poly.type
_entity_poly.pdbx_seq_one_letter_code
_entity_poly.pdbx_strand_id
1 'polypeptide(L)'
;MRTRSRRWSAARAILATAVAATLAVSGCSMEGARSVNTTGPNAIIRAFAGEPQNGLVPTNTNEQMGGRLLRALFTGLYEYKADGTLELANAEAVDTTDNKHFTVKLKRDWKFTDGTPVKASNYVRAWNFGANVKNLQLQQDFFAPIDGFADVAKKGSAVEDMRGLKVVDDYTFTIDLTEPNIDFKLGLGHYPFMPLPDVFFTEGKDKFGQNPIGNGQYKMTQWRHNVQADLVRNDDYKGEKPKNGGLSFIFYATQDAAYTDLGSGNLDVMEILPPSAQRSYKKVLGDRAMERSTAQTQAFSIPEYLDHFRYDEEGRLRRQAISMSIDRSLIIDKVFFGSRKPALEFTARSIPGWNPDIPGNDNVKYNPEKARQLWAQANAIRPWTGSFQFAYNTDGGHQTWVEAVCNQIKNTLGIDAVPKPYATFKQIRTEVTAKSLTSGARTGWQADYPSLLNFLGPQYLSTGSSNDAVYANPEFDAKVHAAEQAVDQATSNRLANEAQEILLRDLPIIPLWDYFAVGARGEGVQSALTWNGEADYANTTKG
;
A
#
# COMPACT_ATOMS: atom_id res chain seq x y z
N MET A 1 -62.73 26.09 34.95
CA MET A 1 -62.95 27.52 35.25
C MET A 1 -62.15 28.28 34.21
N ARG A 2 -62.90 28.83 33.24
CA ARG A 2 -63.11 30.24 32.88
C ARG A 2 -61.83 30.96 32.46
N THR A 3 -61.65 31.15 31.13
CA THR A 3 -62.10 32.30 30.23
C THR A 3 -61.16 33.51 30.36
N ARG A 4 -60.62 34.13 29.33
CA ARG A 4 -61.10 34.81 28.11
C ARG A 4 -59.87 35.44 27.43
N SER A 5 -59.57 35.22 26.18
CA SER A 5 -59.94 36.08 25.01
C SER A 5 -59.74 37.57 25.15
N ARG A 6 -58.96 38.19 24.27
CA ARG A 6 -59.43 39.31 23.41
C ARG A 6 -58.40 39.70 22.32
N ARG A 7 -58.92 39.75 21.14
CA ARG A 7 -58.45 40.34 19.89
C ARG A 7 -58.41 41.87 20.00
N TRP A 8 -57.66 42.48 19.06
CA TRP A 8 -58.01 43.63 18.21
C TRP A 8 -56.75 43.98 17.39
N SER A 9 -56.66 43.91 16.16
CA SER A 9 -57.15 44.35 14.86
C SER A 9 -56.82 45.81 14.52
N ALA A 10 -56.13 45.98 13.39
CA ALA A 10 -56.24 46.98 12.30
C ALA A 10 -55.70 48.38 12.58
N ALA A 11 -55.10 49.10 11.70
CA ALA A 11 -55.18 49.26 10.26
C ALA A 11 -54.21 50.39 9.78
N ARG A 12 -53.73 50.23 8.54
CA ARG A 12 -53.46 51.21 7.48
C ARG A 12 -52.68 52.51 7.77
N ALA A 13 -51.60 52.77 7.01
CA ALA A 13 -51.66 53.73 5.89
C ALA A 13 -50.36 53.85 5.13
N ILE A 14 -50.46 53.95 3.85
CA ILE A 14 -49.52 54.17 2.77
C ILE A 14 -48.88 55.55 2.87
N LEU A 15 -47.58 55.73 2.65
CA LEU A 15 -47.01 56.88 1.94
C LEU A 15 -45.71 56.50 1.20
N ALA A 16 -45.78 56.64 -0.10
CA ALA A 16 -44.64 56.56 -0.99
C ALA A 16 -43.84 57.85 -0.94
N THR A 17 -42.53 57.79 -0.78
CA THR A 17 -41.64 58.89 -1.15
C THR A 17 -40.36 58.30 -1.75
N ALA A 18 -40.19 58.55 -3.03
CA ALA A 18 -38.95 58.21 -3.78
C ALA A 18 -37.84 59.17 -3.34
N VAL A 19 -36.73 58.61 -2.86
CA VAL A 19 -35.43 59.30 -2.79
C VAL A 19 -34.44 58.49 -3.53
N ALA A 20 -34.03 59.01 -4.69
CA ALA A 20 -32.88 58.50 -5.44
C ALA A 20 -31.61 58.82 -4.66
N ALA A 21 -31.01 57.82 -4.04
CA ALA A 21 -29.65 57.87 -3.50
C ALA A 21 -28.73 57.06 -4.40
N THR A 22 -27.90 57.74 -5.16
CA THR A 22 -26.76 57.24 -5.90
C THR A 22 -25.77 56.58 -4.93
N LEU A 23 -25.84 55.27 -4.80
CA LEU A 23 -24.81 54.47 -4.14
C LEU A 23 -23.68 54.25 -5.14
N ALA A 24 -22.58 54.96 -4.96
CA ALA A 24 -21.29 54.62 -5.52
C ALA A 24 -20.91 53.23 -5.00
N VAL A 25 -21.07 52.22 -5.81
CA VAL A 25 -20.51 50.89 -5.56
C VAL A 25 -18.99 51.02 -5.66
N SER A 26 -18.32 51.18 -4.51
CA SER A 26 -16.90 50.93 -4.39
C SER A 26 -16.71 49.44 -4.69
N GLY A 27 -16.28 49.14 -5.90
CA GLY A 27 -15.87 47.83 -6.30
C GLY A 27 -14.66 47.43 -5.43
N CYS A 28 -14.91 46.68 -4.36
CA CYS A 28 -13.89 45.79 -3.85
C CYS A 28 -13.64 44.78 -4.98
N SER A 29 -12.56 45.00 -5.72
CA SER A 29 -11.98 44.01 -6.58
C SER A 29 -11.73 42.79 -5.71
N MET A 30 -12.55 41.75 -5.81
CA MET A 30 -12.17 40.41 -5.46
C MET A 30 -10.94 40.11 -6.30
N GLU A 31 -9.76 40.21 -5.69
CA GLU A 31 -8.52 39.70 -6.29
C GLU A 31 -8.74 38.24 -6.65
N GLY A 32 -8.86 38.04 -7.96
CA GLY A 32 -8.48 36.85 -8.67
C GLY A 32 -8.79 35.52 -8.01
N ALA A 33 -9.98 35.00 -8.21
CA ALA A 33 -10.10 33.57 -8.48
C ALA A 33 -9.17 33.32 -9.69
N ARG A 34 -7.92 32.86 -9.43
CA ARG A 34 -7.05 32.34 -10.50
C ARG A 34 -7.92 31.35 -11.27
N SER A 35 -8.16 31.62 -12.54
CA SER A 35 -8.79 30.65 -13.43
C SER A 35 -7.94 29.39 -13.34
N VAL A 36 -8.47 28.37 -12.67
CA VAL A 36 -7.80 27.07 -12.58
C VAL A 36 -7.71 26.61 -14.04
N ASN A 37 -6.50 26.55 -14.60
CA ASN A 37 -6.29 25.97 -15.92
C ASN A 37 -6.84 24.55 -15.88
N THR A 38 -7.96 24.33 -16.54
CA THR A 38 -8.66 23.05 -16.51
C THR A 38 -8.10 22.06 -17.51
N THR A 39 -7.30 22.53 -18.49
CA THR A 39 -6.75 21.71 -19.57
C THR A 39 -5.31 22.13 -19.93
N GLY A 40 -4.60 21.27 -20.66
CA GLY A 40 -3.25 21.51 -21.16
C GLY A 40 -2.14 21.26 -20.12
N PRO A 41 -0.88 21.63 -20.43
CA PRO A 41 0.30 21.27 -19.61
C PRO A 41 0.34 21.93 -18.22
N ASN A 42 -0.52 22.91 -17.97
CA ASN A 42 -0.66 23.55 -16.67
C ASN A 42 -1.98 23.18 -15.97
N ALA A 43 -2.69 22.15 -16.46
CA ALA A 43 -3.89 21.64 -15.82
C ALA A 43 -3.60 21.16 -14.40
N ILE A 44 -4.52 21.42 -13.47
CA ILE A 44 -4.52 20.79 -12.15
C ILE A 44 -5.34 19.51 -12.24
N ILE A 45 -4.73 18.38 -11.95
CA ILE A 45 -5.39 17.08 -11.95
C ILE A 45 -6.06 16.85 -10.60
N ARG A 46 -7.37 16.66 -10.61
CA ARG A 46 -8.17 16.35 -9.42
C ARG A 46 -8.20 14.83 -9.24
N ALA A 47 -7.56 14.35 -8.19
CA ALA A 47 -7.40 12.93 -7.90
C ALA A 47 -8.21 12.51 -6.67
N PHE A 48 -8.79 11.31 -6.74
CA PHE A 48 -9.43 10.69 -5.58
C PHE A 48 -8.41 10.44 -4.47
N ALA A 49 -8.77 10.80 -3.25
CA ALA A 49 -8.00 10.48 -2.05
C ALA A 49 -8.90 10.32 -0.81
N GLY A 50 -8.30 9.94 0.28
CA GLY A 50 -8.81 10.09 1.64
C GLY A 50 -7.85 10.96 2.45
N GLU A 51 -8.28 11.41 3.61
CA GLU A 51 -7.43 12.14 4.55
C GLU A 51 -6.25 11.26 5.00
N PRO A 52 -4.99 11.70 4.90
CA PRO A 52 -3.85 11.00 5.50
C PRO A 52 -4.02 10.83 7.01
N GLN A 53 -3.64 9.67 7.53
CA GLN A 53 -3.81 9.36 8.96
C GLN A 53 -2.90 10.22 9.85
N ASN A 54 -1.70 10.54 9.37
CA ASN A 54 -0.68 11.26 10.12
C ASN A 54 -0.18 12.46 9.32
N GLY A 55 0.60 13.34 10.00
CA GLY A 55 1.39 14.36 9.33
C GLY A 55 2.38 13.73 8.34
N LEU A 56 2.63 14.42 7.22
CA LEU A 56 3.40 13.93 6.09
C LEU A 56 4.92 13.94 6.38
N VAL A 57 5.37 12.94 7.11
CA VAL A 57 6.78 12.64 7.38
C VAL A 57 7.11 11.28 6.77
N PRO A 58 8.12 11.15 5.91
CA PRO A 58 8.44 9.91 5.20
C PRO A 58 8.54 8.67 6.08
N THR A 59 9.13 8.78 7.27
CA THR A 59 9.29 7.67 8.21
C THR A 59 8.08 7.42 9.11
N ASN A 60 7.05 8.30 9.09
CA ASN A 60 5.86 8.20 9.95
C ASN A 60 4.54 7.91 9.21
N THR A 61 4.62 7.51 7.97
CA THR A 61 3.46 7.19 7.13
C THR A 61 3.52 5.72 6.74
N ASN A 62 2.47 4.94 7.04
CA ASN A 62 2.36 3.52 6.71
C ASN A 62 1.03 3.17 6.04
N GLU A 63 0.37 4.15 5.42
CA GLU A 63 -0.90 3.99 4.72
C GLU A 63 -0.88 4.67 3.34
N GLN A 64 -1.77 4.22 2.46
CA GLN A 64 -1.73 4.61 1.04
C GLN A 64 -1.95 6.11 0.79
N MET A 65 -2.85 6.77 1.55
CA MET A 65 -3.24 8.15 1.26
C MET A 65 -2.10 9.12 1.55
N GLY A 66 -1.45 8.97 2.70
CA GLY A 66 -0.22 9.73 3.02
C GLY A 66 0.94 9.35 2.11
N GLY A 67 1.11 8.07 1.79
CA GLY A 67 2.15 7.59 0.89
C GLY A 67 2.08 8.22 -0.52
N ARG A 68 0.87 8.44 -1.07
CA ARG A 68 0.68 9.14 -2.36
C ARG A 68 1.20 10.58 -2.33
N LEU A 69 0.87 11.31 -1.26
CA LEU A 69 1.34 12.68 -1.11
C LEU A 69 2.87 12.72 -0.92
N LEU A 70 3.43 11.80 -0.13
CA LEU A 70 4.87 11.73 0.07
C LEU A 70 5.63 11.48 -1.23
N ARG A 71 5.16 10.55 -2.08
CA ARG A 71 5.76 10.30 -3.40
C ARG A 71 5.68 11.48 -4.36
N ALA A 72 4.67 12.34 -4.22
CA ALA A 72 4.58 13.58 -4.99
C ALA A 72 5.52 14.68 -4.47
N LEU A 73 5.71 14.74 -3.14
CA LEU A 73 6.43 15.82 -2.45
C LEU A 73 7.93 15.56 -2.27
N PHE A 74 8.34 14.29 -2.24
CA PHE A 74 9.72 13.90 -2.00
C PHE A 74 10.24 12.97 -3.09
N THR A 75 11.56 13.00 -3.30
CA THR A 75 12.30 12.09 -4.16
C THR A 75 13.49 11.53 -3.40
N GLY A 76 13.65 10.19 -3.44
CA GLY A 76 14.73 9.47 -2.78
C GLY A 76 15.99 9.35 -3.64
N LEU A 77 16.86 8.41 -3.26
CA LEU A 77 18.03 8.02 -4.08
C LEU A 77 17.59 7.43 -5.41
N TYR A 78 16.50 6.67 -5.39
CA TYR A 78 15.85 6.02 -6.51
C TYR A 78 14.38 6.39 -6.59
N GLU A 79 13.79 6.17 -7.77
CA GLU A 79 12.34 6.21 -8.02
C GLU A 79 11.92 4.92 -8.73
N TYR A 80 10.69 4.46 -8.47
CA TYR A 80 10.07 3.38 -9.25
C TYR A 80 9.36 3.96 -10.46
N LYS A 81 9.63 3.39 -11.64
CA LYS A 81 8.85 3.68 -12.85
C LYS A 81 7.45 3.04 -12.75
N ALA A 82 6.58 3.38 -13.68
CA ALA A 82 5.22 2.86 -13.71
C ALA A 82 5.14 1.32 -13.78
N ASP A 83 6.15 0.64 -14.30
CA ASP A 83 6.25 -0.82 -14.36
C ASP A 83 6.92 -1.46 -13.13
N GLY A 84 7.42 -0.64 -12.18
CA GLY A 84 8.15 -1.08 -10.99
C GLY A 84 9.68 -1.12 -11.16
N THR A 85 10.20 -0.80 -12.34
CA THR A 85 11.64 -0.69 -12.56
C THR A 85 12.23 0.41 -11.70
N LEU A 86 13.39 0.15 -11.07
CA LEU A 86 14.10 1.10 -10.23
C LEU A 86 15.06 1.95 -11.07
N GLU A 87 14.98 3.26 -10.95
CA GLU A 87 15.90 4.20 -11.59
C GLU A 87 16.55 5.16 -10.60
N LEU A 88 17.81 5.55 -10.88
CA LEU A 88 18.54 6.55 -10.09
C LEU A 88 17.85 7.92 -10.24
N ALA A 89 17.41 8.47 -9.10
CA ALA A 89 16.78 9.79 -9.02
C ALA A 89 17.76 10.85 -8.48
N ASN A 90 17.79 11.08 -7.16
CA ASN A 90 18.74 12.04 -6.57
C ASN A 90 20.17 11.48 -6.47
N ALA A 91 20.35 10.16 -6.46
CA ALA A 91 21.68 9.57 -6.53
C ALA A 91 22.26 9.65 -7.95
N GLU A 92 23.55 9.98 -8.06
CA GLU A 92 24.37 9.80 -9.26
C GLU A 92 24.80 8.33 -9.37
N ALA A 93 25.16 7.72 -8.23
CA ALA A 93 25.53 6.32 -8.12
C ALA A 93 25.21 5.76 -6.72
N VAL A 94 24.93 4.45 -6.67
CA VAL A 94 24.87 3.65 -5.45
C VAL A 94 25.67 2.38 -5.73
N ASP A 95 26.97 2.45 -5.41
CA ASP A 95 27.96 1.43 -5.76
C ASP A 95 28.08 0.40 -4.64
N THR A 96 28.10 -0.89 -5.01
CA THR A 96 28.41 -2.01 -4.14
C THR A 96 29.01 -3.14 -4.97
N THR A 97 29.84 -3.97 -4.36
CA THR A 97 30.38 -5.20 -4.97
C THR A 97 29.94 -6.47 -4.24
N ASP A 98 29.28 -6.30 -3.08
CA ASP A 98 28.94 -7.40 -2.19
C ASP A 98 27.52 -7.30 -1.58
N ASN A 99 26.72 -6.31 -2.02
CA ASN A 99 25.39 -6.04 -1.50
C ASN A 99 25.34 -5.79 0.03
N LYS A 100 26.47 -5.49 0.64
CA LYS A 100 26.62 -5.22 2.07
C LYS A 100 27.20 -3.83 2.36
N HIS A 101 28.20 -3.43 1.60
CA HIS A 101 28.87 -2.15 1.72
C HIS A 101 28.51 -1.29 0.51
N PHE A 102 27.84 -0.17 0.76
CA PHE A 102 27.39 0.72 -0.30
C PHE A 102 28.06 2.08 -0.17
N THR A 103 28.47 2.64 -1.31
CA THR A 103 28.87 4.03 -1.43
C THR A 103 27.85 4.78 -2.26
N VAL A 104 27.22 5.79 -1.67
CA VAL A 104 26.21 6.64 -2.32
C VAL A 104 26.84 7.95 -2.72
N LYS A 105 26.72 8.32 -4.00
CA LYS A 105 27.08 9.63 -4.55
C LYS A 105 25.82 10.34 -4.98
N LEU A 106 25.63 11.59 -4.52
CA LEU A 106 24.46 12.41 -4.82
C LEU A 106 24.75 13.36 -5.99
N LYS A 107 23.74 13.63 -6.80
CA LYS A 107 23.75 14.72 -7.77
C LYS A 107 23.80 16.07 -7.03
N ARG A 108 24.65 16.99 -7.47
CA ARG A 108 24.97 18.23 -6.73
C ARG A 108 23.96 19.37 -6.92
N ASP A 109 23.07 19.25 -7.90
CA ASP A 109 22.15 20.33 -8.31
C ASP A 109 20.74 20.19 -7.73
N TRP A 110 20.49 19.15 -6.93
CA TRP A 110 19.20 18.92 -6.30
C TRP A 110 18.99 19.83 -5.09
N LYS A 111 17.75 20.34 -4.95
CA LYS A 111 17.36 21.24 -3.87
C LYS A 111 16.02 20.83 -3.29
N PHE A 112 15.83 21.13 -2.03
CA PHE A 112 14.49 21.18 -1.43
C PHE A 112 13.72 22.39 -1.98
N THR A 113 12.39 22.36 -1.78
CA THR A 113 11.48 23.39 -2.30
C THR A 113 11.63 24.75 -1.64
N ASP A 114 12.39 24.86 -0.55
CA ASP A 114 12.85 26.12 0.07
C ASP A 114 14.14 26.68 -0.54
N GLY A 115 14.73 25.97 -1.50
CA GLY A 115 15.97 26.36 -2.19
C GLY A 115 17.24 25.82 -1.53
N THR A 116 17.19 25.19 -0.36
CA THR A 116 18.36 24.59 0.29
C THR A 116 18.83 23.34 -0.48
N PRO A 117 20.17 23.07 -0.55
CA PRO A 117 20.69 21.92 -1.28
C PRO A 117 20.38 20.60 -0.55
N VAL A 118 20.13 19.53 -1.33
CA VAL A 118 20.04 18.16 -0.80
C VAL A 118 21.44 17.60 -0.63
N LYS A 119 21.83 17.26 0.62
CA LYS A 119 23.15 16.78 0.99
C LYS A 119 23.10 15.38 1.59
N ALA A 120 24.25 14.72 1.68
CA ALA A 120 24.43 13.42 2.33
C ALA A 120 23.91 13.42 3.79
N SER A 121 24.16 14.51 4.52
CA SER A 121 23.66 14.68 5.89
C SER A 121 22.13 14.67 6.01
N ASN A 122 21.39 15.10 4.97
CA ASN A 122 19.93 15.08 4.97
C ASN A 122 19.38 13.64 4.92
N TYR A 123 20.06 12.73 4.25
CA TYR A 123 19.75 11.30 4.25
C TYR A 123 20.12 10.64 5.57
N VAL A 124 21.38 10.76 5.98
CA VAL A 124 21.90 10.10 7.18
C VAL A 124 21.13 10.50 8.43
N ARG A 125 20.84 11.78 8.61
CA ARG A 125 20.05 12.28 9.75
C ARG A 125 18.59 11.83 9.69
N ALA A 126 17.99 11.82 8.50
CA ALA A 126 16.61 11.36 8.31
C ALA A 126 16.47 9.87 8.66
N TRP A 127 17.40 9.03 8.23
CA TRP A 127 17.37 7.59 8.49
C TRP A 127 17.66 7.27 9.96
N ASN A 128 18.62 7.95 10.58
CA ASN A 128 18.84 7.83 12.03
C ASN A 128 17.62 8.27 12.85
N PHE A 129 16.97 9.36 12.44
CA PHE A 129 15.71 9.79 13.05
C PHE A 129 14.62 8.71 12.91
N GLY A 130 14.47 8.13 11.72
CA GLY A 130 13.49 7.07 11.43
C GLY A 130 13.75 5.79 12.22
N ALA A 131 15.02 5.42 12.37
CA ALA A 131 15.44 4.19 13.06
C ALA A 131 15.37 4.29 14.60
N ASN A 132 15.48 5.51 15.16
CA ASN A 132 15.59 5.70 16.60
C ASN A 132 14.22 5.52 17.29
N VAL A 133 14.14 4.54 18.20
CA VAL A 133 12.92 4.18 18.94
C VAL A 133 12.31 5.37 19.71
N LYS A 134 13.10 6.36 20.13
CA LYS A 134 12.60 7.55 20.83
C LYS A 134 11.67 8.40 19.98
N ASN A 135 11.80 8.34 18.65
CA ASN A 135 11.02 9.14 17.69
C ASN A 135 9.68 8.51 17.30
N LEU A 136 9.45 7.22 17.69
CA LEU A 136 8.20 6.48 17.47
C LEU A 136 7.74 6.53 16.00
N GLN A 137 8.66 6.24 15.07
CA GLN A 137 8.35 6.27 13.65
C GLN A 137 7.74 4.93 13.20
N LEU A 138 6.66 4.99 12.42
CA LEU A 138 5.91 3.81 12.00
C LEU A 138 6.66 2.91 11.01
N GLN A 139 7.66 3.45 10.32
CA GLN A 139 8.45 2.74 9.31
C GLN A 139 9.87 2.40 9.81
N GLN A 140 10.05 2.32 11.13
CA GLN A 140 11.33 2.07 11.78
C GLN A 140 12.03 0.81 11.23
N ASP A 141 11.28 -0.26 11.00
CA ASP A 141 11.81 -1.58 10.64
C ASP A 141 12.48 -1.62 9.24
N PHE A 142 12.22 -0.64 8.37
CA PHE A 142 12.91 -0.54 7.07
C PHE A 142 14.42 -0.33 7.21
N PHE A 143 14.87 0.20 8.34
CA PHE A 143 16.29 0.42 8.62
C PHE A 143 16.97 -0.80 9.27
N ALA A 144 16.24 -1.88 9.55
CA ALA A 144 16.74 -3.08 10.25
C ALA A 144 17.99 -3.71 9.61
N PRO A 145 18.16 -3.74 8.28
CA PRO A 145 19.38 -4.27 7.68
C PRO A 145 20.66 -3.46 7.97
N ILE A 146 20.54 -2.17 8.35
CA ILE A 146 21.68 -1.28 8.53
C ILE A 146 22.40 -1.60 9.86
N ASP A 147 23.72 -1.72 9.83
CA ASP A 147 24.52 -2.01 11.01
C ASP A 147 24.34 -0.94 12.09
N GLY A 148 24.09 -1.39 13.32
CA GLY A 148 23.78 -0.53 14.47
C GLY A 148 22.29 -0.24 14.67
N PHE A 149 21.40 -0.71 13.79
CA PHE A 149 19.95 -0.55 13.97
C PHE A 149 19.46 -1.12 15.31
N ALA A 150 19.86 -2.34 15.65
CA ALA A 150 19.45 -3.00 16.89
C ALA A 150 19.79 -2.17 18.15
N ASP A 151 20.86 -1.38 18.10
CA ASP A 151 21.28 -0.52 19.20
C ASP A 151 20.38 0.71 19.33
N VAL A 152 20.02 1.38 18.22
CA VAL A 152 19.16 2.57 18.23
C VAL A 152 17.68 2.22 18.40
N ALA A 153 17.26 1.05 17.96
CA ALA A 153 15.89 0.55 18.10
C ALA A 153 15.57 0.00 19.49
N LYS A 154 16.59 -0.24 20.32
CA LYS A 154 16.43 -0.78 21.67
C LYS A 154 15.80 0.24 22.60
N LYS A 155 14.69 -0.11 23.24
CA LYS A 155 14.02 0.77 24.23
C LYS A 155 15.00 1.15 25.38
N GLY A 156 15.11 2.45 25.61
CA GLY A 156 16.01 3.00 26.63
C GLY A 156 17.48 3.13 26.21
N SER A 157 17.79 2.88 24.94
CA SER A 157 19.14 3.09 24.39
C SER A 157 19.57 4.56 24.48
N ALA A 158 20.86 4.76 24.77
CA ALA A 158 21.53 6.06 24.66
C ALA A 158 22.14 6.27 23.26
N VAL A 159 22.19 5.24 22.43
CA VAL A 159 22.70 5.31 21.05
C VAL A 159 21.70 6.06 20.19
N GLU A 160 22.15 7.06 19.44
CA GLU A 160 21.30 7.91 18.62
C GLU A 160 21.43 7.60 17.13
N ASP A 161 22.61 7.18 16.69
CA ASP A 161 22.95 6.96 15.30
C ASP A 161 23.35 5.50 15.03
N MET A 162 22.95 4.99 13.86
CA MET A 162 23.40 3.70 13.34
C MET A 162 24.87 3.82 12.90
N ARG A 163 25.74 2.93 13.40
CA ARG A 163 27.17 2.95 13.06
C ARG A 163 27.46 2.62 11.59
N GLY A 164 26.51 1.97 10.91
CA GLY A 164 26.57 1.66 9.47
C GLY A 164 26.35 2.86 8.56
N LEU A 165 26.00 4.05 9.07
CA LEU A 165 25.79 5.25 8.26
C LEU A 165 26.91 6.26 8.53
N LYS A 166 27.63 6.69 7.48
CA LYS A 166 28.73 7.66 7.62
C LYS A 166 28.68 8.69 6.48
N VAL A 167 28.61 9.96 6.83
CA VAL A 167 28.81 11.07 5.90
C VAL A 167 30.30 11.16 5.59
N VAL A 168 30.68 11.06 4.31
CA VAL A 168 32.05 11.21 3.82
C VAL A 168 32.34 12.67 3.45
N ASP A 169 31.42 13.27 2.67
CA ASP A 169 31.41 14.68 2.31
C ASP A 169 29.96 15.15 2.06
N ASP A 170 29.77 16.40 1.63
CA ASP A 170 28.45 16.99 1.39
C ASP A 170 27.56 16.16 0.43
N TYR A 171 28.15 15.36 -0.47
CA TYR A 171 27.44 14.63 -1.51
C TYR A 171 27.79 13.14 -1.56
N THR A 172 28.52 12.66 -0.56
CA THR A 172 28.91 11.24 -0.45
C THR A 172 28.66 10.72 0.95
N PHE A 173 28.03 9.55 1.06
CA PHE A 173 27.91 8.81 2.30
C PHE A 173 28.00 7.30 2.05
N THR A 174 28.29 6.53 3.10
CA THR A 174 28.35 5.08 3.05
C THR A 174 27.25 4.45 3.89
N ILE A 175 26.87 3.24 3.47
CA ILE A 175 25.91 2.39 4.17
C ILE A 175 26.57 1.03 4.35
N ASP A 176 26.72 0.58 5.60
CA ASP A 176 27.17 -0.75 5.94
C ASP A 176 25.98 -1.54 6.50
N LEU A 177 25.67 -2.70 5.89
CA LEU A 177 24.63 -3.61 6.39
C LEU A 177 25.22 -4.64 7.35
N THR A 178 24.39 -5.30 8.14
CA THR A 178 24.79 -6.44 8.98
C THR A 178 25.18 -7.65 8.16
N GLU A 179 24.40 -7.92 7.10
CA GLU A 179 24.61 -9.03 6.15
C GLU A 179 24.37 -8.55 4.71
N PRO A 180 24.90 -9.24 3.68
CA PRO A 180 24.56 -8.94 2.30
C PRO A 180 23.05 -9.01 2.05
N ASN A 181 22.50 -8.03 1.33
CA ASN A 181 21.06 -7.99 1.00
C ASN A 181 20.86 -7.41 -0.40
N ILE A 182 20.50 -8.27 -1.36
CA ILE A 182 20.27 -7.89 -2.77
C ILE A 182 19.09 -6.92 -2.92
N ASP A 183 18.07 -7.05 -2.08
CA ASP A 183 16.85 -6.24 -2.12
C ASP A 183 17.00 -4.88 -1.44
N PHE A 184 18.06 -4.67 -0.65
CA PHE A 184 18.26 -3.39 0.03
C PHE A 184 18.25 -2.22 -0.97
N LYS A 185 18.87 -2.41 -2.12
CA LYS A 185 18.88 -1.41 -3.19
C LYS A 185 17.48 -1.12 -3.76
N LEU A 186 16.64 -2.15 -3.88
CA LEU A 186 15.24 -1.98 -4.29
C LEU A 186 14.46 -1.17 -3.25
N GLY A 187 14.67 -1.46 -1.97
CA GLY A 187 14.04 -0.72 -0.87
C GLY A 187 14.35 0.78 -0.85
N LEU A 188 15.52 1.20 -1.35
CA LEU A 188 15.94 2.62 -1.35
C LEU A 188 15.04 3.54 -2.22
N GLY A 189 14.15 2.99 -3.03
CA GLY A 189 13.11 3.76 -3.74
C GLY A 189 11.86 4.01 -2.88
N HIS A 190 11.73 3.36 -1.72
CA HIS A 190 10.58 3.53 -0.84
C HIS A 190 10.70 4.79 0.02
N TYR A 191 9.57 5.43 0.34
CA TYR A 191 9.56 6.75 0.99
C TYR A 191 10.23 6.83 2.37
N PRO A 192 10.36 5.80 3.22
CA PRO A 192 11.13 5.91 4.46
C PRO A 192 12.59 6.34 4.25
N PHE A 193 13.16 6.03 3.08
CA PHE A 193 14.54 6.37 2.71
C PHE A 193 14.69 7.74 2.04
N MET A 194 13.64 8.57 2.01
CA MET A 194 13.72 9.93 1.45
C MET A 194 14.46 10.89 2.40
N PRO A 195 15.14 11.95 1.86
CA PRO A 195 15.87 12.90 2.66
C PRO A 195 14.94 13.88 3.37
N LEU A 196 15.40 14.45 4.48
CA LEU A 196 14.69 15.51 5.20
C LEU A 196 15.56 16.78 5.27
N PRO A 197 14.99 17.98 5.04
CA PRO A 197 15.71 19.25 5.14
C PRO A 197 16.06 19.59 6.59
N ASP A 198 17.05 20.45 6.81
CA ASP A 198 17.48 20.83 8.15
C ASP A 198 16.38 21.46 9.00
N VAL A 199 15.43 22.16 8.35
CA VAL A 199 14.28 22.77 9.02
C VAL A 199 13.40 21.74 9.74
N PHE A 200 13.31 20.50 9.23
CA PHE A 200 12.60 19.42 9.91
C PHE A 200 13.09 19.20 11.34
N PHE A 201 14.41 19.20 11.53
CA PHE A 201 15.02 18.94 12.83
C PHE A 201 14.94 20.13 13.78
N THR A 202 14.65 21.32 13.28
CA THR A 202 14.47 22.54 14.10
C THR A 202 13.00 22.81 14.44
N GLU A 203 12.07 22.53 13.51
CA GLU A 203 10.64 22.72 13.72
C GLU A 203 9.96 21.55 14.41
N GLY A 204 10.51 20.35 14.26
CA GLY A 204 9.95 19.10 14.75
C GLY A 204 8.89 18.49 13.81
N LYS A 205 8.70 17.17 13.94
CA LYS A 205 7.88 16.35 13.05
C LYS A 205 6.42 16.81 12.92
N ASP A 206 5.83 17.28 14.01
CA ASP A 206 4.38 17.60 14.04
C ASP A 206 4.08 18.86 13.23
N LYS A 207 4.91 19.91 13.38
CA LYS A 207 4.77 21.13 12.59
C LYS A 207 5.14 20.91 11.14
N PHE A 208 6.29 20.28 10.90
CA PHE A 208 6.77 19.98 9.55
C PHE A 208 5.77 19.14 8.75
N GLY A 209 5.19 18.11 9.38
CA GLY A 209 4.27 17.18 8.73
C GLY A 209 2.98 17.82 8.22
N GLN A 210 2.63 19.04 8.68
CA GLN A 210 1.45 19.77 8.21
C GLN A 210 1.70 20.54 6.90
N ASN A 211 2.95 20.93 6.64
CA ASN A 211 3.34 21.63 5.41
C ASN A 211 4.80 21.26 5.05
N PRO A 212 5.03 20.03 4.58
CA PRO A 212 6.37 19.52 4.37
C PRO A 212 7.10 20.26 3.25
N ILE A 213 8.38 20.51 3.49
CA ILE A 213 9.34 21.01 2.52
C ILE A 213 10.07 19.80 1.95
N GLY A 214 9.65 19.37 0.76
CA GLY A 214 10.23 18.22 0.07
C GLY A 214 11.20 18.63 -1.05
N ASN A 215 11.68 17.63 -1.78
CA ASN A 215 12.55 17.78 -2.95
C ASN A 215 11.96 17.13 -4.21
N GLY A 216 10.65 16.83 -4.19
CA GLY A 216 9.95 16.07 -5.21
C GLY A 216 9.41 16.89 -6.37
N GLN A 217 8.60 16.21 -7.18
CA GLN A 217 7.98 16.71 -8.41
C GLN A 217 6.98 17.83 -8.17
N TYR A 218 6.40 17.90 -6.97
CA TYR A 218 5.39 18.89 -6.58
C TYR A 218 5.76 19.56 -5.26
N LYS A 219 5.15 20.74 -5.04
CA LYS A 219 5.20 21.52 -3.80
C LYS A 219 3.81 21.60 -3.21
N MET A 220 3.65 21.36 -1.92
CA MET A 220 2.37 21.58 -1.24
C MET A 220 2.09 23.08 -1.17
N THR A 221 0.86 23.47 -1.50
CA THR A 221 0.39 24.86 -1.38
C THR A 221 -0.64 25.01 -0.27
N GLN A 222 -1.46 23.97 -0.07
CA GLN A 222 -2.47 23.97 0.97
C GLN A 222 -2.89 22.54 1.34
N TRP A 223 -3.09 22.28 2.62
CA TRP A 223 -3.79 21.11 3.12
C TRP A 223 -4.99 21.57 3.95
N ARG A 224 -6.17 21.40 3.39
CA ARG A 224 -7.44 21.62 4.07
C ARG A 224 -7.95 20.28 4.60
N HIS A 225 -7.74 20.04 5.89
CA HIS A 225 -8.09 18.78 6.53
C HIS A 225 -9.53 18.35 6.26
N ASN A 226 -9.73 17.08 5.96
CA ASN A 226 -10.99 16.43 5.58
C ASN A 226 -11.65 17.00 4.31
N VAL A 227 -10.93 17.80 3.53
CA VAL A 227 -11.42 18.39 2.28
C VAL A 227 -10.51 18.05 1.11
N GLN A 228 -9.27 18.54 1.11
CA GLN A 228 -8.31 18.28 0.03
C GLN A 228 -6.89 18.73 0.38
N ALA A 229 -5.92 18.21 -0.37
CA ALA A 229 -4.55 18.70 -0.40
C ALA A 229 -4.19 19.17 -1.82
N ASP A 230 -3.73 20.43 -1.93
CA ASP A 230 -3.39 21.07 -3.20
C ASP A 230 -1.87 21.18 -3.37
N LEU A 231 -1.38 20.71 -4.50
CA LEU A 231 0.01 20.69 -4.88
C LEU A 231 0.20 21.38 -6.23
N VAL A 232 1.27 22.14 -6.39
CA VAL A 232 1.69 22.71 -7.67
C VAL A 232 2.97 22.04 -8.16
N ARG A 233 3.16 21.98 -9.48
CA ARG A 233 4.39 21.46 -10.07
C ARG A 233 5.61 22.21 -9.54
N ASN A 234 6.64 21.46 -9.20
CA ASN A 234 7.95 22.01 -8.86
C ASN A 234 8.77 22.24 -10.13
N ASP A 235 8.75 23.44 -10.67
CA ASP A 235 9.49 23.76 -11.91
C ASP A 235 11.02 23.73 -11.74
N ASP A 236 11.53 23.71 -10.49
CA ASP A 236 12.95 23.55 -10.16
C ASP A 236 13.37 22.08 -10.02
N TYR A 237 12.42 21.13 -10.09
CA TYR A 237 12.68 19.70 -9.99
C TYR A 237 13.69 19.23 -11.04
N LYS A 238 14.66 18.40 -10.64
CA LYS A 238 15.80 18.01 -11.50
C LYS A 238 15.62 16.67 -12.20
N GLY A 239 14.62 15.89 -11.82
CA GLY A 239 14.22 14.68 -12.53
C GLY A 239 13.24 14.97 -13.67
N GLU A 240 12.51 13.95 -14.12
CA GLU A 240 11.47 14.10 -15.14
C GLU A 240 10.30 14.92 -14.59
N LYS A 241 10.03 16.07 -15.22
CA LYS A 241 9.01 17.00 -14.76
C LYS A 241 7.61 16.47 -15.09
N PRO A 242 6.63 16.68 -14.18
CA PRO A 242 5.23 16.35 -14.46
C PRO A 242 4.69 17.02 -15.71
N LYS A 243 3.84 16.29 -16.44
CA LYS A 243 3.16 16.77 -17.66
C LYS A 243 1.94 17.65 -17.39
N ASN A 244 1.63 17.89 -16.12
CA ASN A 244 0.54 18.73 -15.63
C ASN A 244 1.06 19.86 -14.74
N GLY A 245 0.20 20.80 -14.36
CA GLY A 245 0.58 21.96 -13.55
C GLY A 245 0.49 21.72 -12.04
N GLY A 246 -0.12 20.61 -11.61
CA GLY A 246 -0.30 20.28 -10.19
C GLY A 246 -1.35 19.23 -9.96
N LEU A 247 -1.54 18.89 -8.68
CA LEU A 247 -2.49 17.89 -8.22
C LEU A 247 -3.40 18.50 -7.15
N SER A 248 -4.68 18.14 -7.16
CA SER A 248 -5.60 18.37 -6.06
C SER A 248 -6.13 17.01 -5.60
N PHE A 249 -5.65 16.52 -4.47
CA PHE A 249 -6.13 15.29 -3.86
C PHE A 249 -7.40 15.60 -3.07
N ILE A 250 -8.55 15.21 -3.60
CA ILE A 250 -9.87 15.49 -3.00
C ILE A 250 -10.25 14.32 -2.08
N PHE A 251 -10.57 14.63 -0.82
CA PHE A 251 -10.90 13.64 0.19
C PHE A 251 -12.39 13.31 0.19
N TYR A 252 -12.70 12.08 -0.18
CA TYR A 252 -14.07 11.59 -0.25
C TYR A 252 -14.36 10.64 0.91
N ALA A 253 -15.54 10.78 1.49
CA ALA A 253 -16.03 9.85 2.51
C ALA A 253 -16.45 8.50 1.93
N THR A 254 -16.83 8.45 0.65
CA THR A 254 -17.24 7.23 -0.05
C THR A 254 -16.73 7.21 -1.49
N GLN A 255 -16.42 6.00 -1.99
CA GLN A 255 -16.04 5.81 -3.39
C GLN A 255 -17.18 6.12 -4.37
N ASP A 256 -18.44 5.92 -3.97
CA ASP A 256 -19.60 6.22 -4.80
C ASP A 256 -19.74 7.73 -5.06
N ALA A 257 -19.45 8.57 -4.06
CA ALA A 257 -19.42 10.02 -4.25
C ALA A 257 -18.32 10.45 -5.24
N ALA A 258 -17.13 9.89 -5.10
CA ALA A 258 -16.01 10.14 -6.02
C ALA A 258 -16.34 9.67 -7.45
N TYR A 259 -16.98 8.51 -7.60
CA TYR A 259 -17.38 7.98 -8.91
C TYR A 259 -18.46 8.85 -9.58
N THR A 260 -19.38 9.39 -8.80
CA THR A 260 -20.38 10.37 -9.28
C THR A 260 -19.70 11.65 -9.77
N ASP A 261 -18.74 12.17 -9.01
CA ASP A 261 -17.97 13.37 -9.39
C ASP A 261 -17.07 13.13 -10.62
N LEU A 262 -16.50 11.94 -10.78
CA LEU A 262 -15.80 11.57 -12.00
C LEU A 262 -16.73 11.59 -13.22
N GLY A 263 -17.94 11.05 -13.09
CA GLY A 263 -18.97 11.07 -14.14
C GLY A 263 -19.48 12.48 -14.49
N SER A 264 -19.47 13.39 -13.52
CA SER A 264 -19.89 14.80 -13.68
C SER A 264 -18.76 15.73 -14.09
N GLY A 265 -17.53 15.23 -14.28
CA GLY A 265 -16.37 16.03 -14.63
C GLY A 265 -15.78 16.86 -13.48
N ASN A 266 -16.14 16.57 -12.23
CA ASN A 266 -15.61 17.22 -11.03
C ASN A 266 -14.38 16.52 -10.45
N LEU A 267 -14.11 15.28 -10.87
CA LEU A 267 -12.93 14.48 -10.56
C LEU A 267 -12.29 14.02 -11.86
N ASP A 268 -10.96 13.92 -11.91
CA ASP A 268 -10.22 13.56 -13.12
C ASP A 268 -9.70 12.13 -13.09
N VAL A 269 -9.30 11.62 -11.91
CA VAL A 269 -8.72 10.26 -11.76
C VAL A 269 -9.15 9.63 -10.43
N MET A 270 -9.51 8.35 -10.49
CA MET A 270 -9.66 7.50 -9.30
C MET A 270 -9.10 6.10 -9.58
N GLU A 271 -8.33 5.54 -8.64
CA GLU A 271 -7.63 4.26 -8.78
C GLU A 271 -8.45 3.05 -8.38
N ILE A 272 -9.57 3.27 -7.71
CA ILE A 272 -10.43 2.22 -7.22
C ILE A 272 -11.89 2.57 -7.51
N LEU A 273 -12.63 1.65 -8.12
CA LEU A 273 -14.06 1.81 -8.36
C LEU A 273 -14.89 1.31 -7.19
N PRO A 274 -16.02 1.95 -6.87
CA PRO A 274 -16.93 1.45 -5.85
C PRO A 274 -17.51 0.08 -6.24
N PRO A 275 -17.91 -0.75 -5.27
CA PRO A 275 -18.55 -2.03 -5.53
C PRO A 275 -19.77 -1.93 -6.44
N SER A 276 -20.53 -0.86 -6.36
CA SER A 276 -21.70 -0.57 -7.22
C SER A 276 -21.36 -0.50 -8.70
N ALA A 277 -20.16 -0.03 -9.06
CA ALA A 277 -19.70 0.11 -10.44
C ALA A 277 -19.05 -1.18 -11.02
N GLN A 278 -18.56 -2.09 -10.17
CA GLN A 278 -17.74 -3.24 -10.58
C GLN A 278 -18.35 -4.10 -11.67
N ARG A 279 -19.68 -4.26 -11.68
CA ARG A 279 -20.36 -5.08 -12.69
C ARG A 279 -20.46 -4.41 -14.06
N SER A 280 -20.51 -3.10 -14.11
CA SER A 280 -20.89 -2.34 -15.32
C SER A 280 -19.78 -1.43 -15.87
N TYR A 281 -18.67 -1.27 -15.15
CA TYR A 281 -17.67 -0.26 -15.49
C TYR A 281 -17.11 -0.36 -16.91
N LYS A 282 -16.88 -1.57 -17.43
CA LYS A 282 -16.40 -1.74 -18.82
C LYS A 282 -17.36 -1.16 -19.85
N LYS A 283 -18.67 -1.35 -19.61
CA LYS A 283 -19.72 -0.81 -20.50
C LYS A 283 -19.87 0.70 -20.33
N VAL A 284 -19.77 1.21 -19.10
CA VAL A 284 -20.00 2.63 -18.77
C VAL A 284 -18.79 3.49 -19.13
N LEU A 285 -17.60 3.01 -18.80
CA LEU A 285 -16.36 3.78 -18.97
C LEU A 285 -15.70 3.55 -20.33
N GLY A 286 -15.85 2.35 -20.92
CA GLY A 286 -15.14 2.00 -22.14
C GLY A 286 -13.62 2.10 -21.96
N ASP A 287 -12.97 2.89 -22.82
CA ASP A 287 -11.52 3.15 -22.79
C ASP A 287 -11.06 4.01 -21.59
N ARG A 288 -11.99 4.65 -20.87
CA ARG A 288 -11.69 5.39 -19.63
C ARG A 288 -11.44 4.50 -18.43
N ALA A 289 -11.74 3.21 -18.51
CA ALA A 289 -11.36 2.26 -17.48
C ALA A 289 -9.83 2.03 -17.50
N MET A 290 -9.21 2.05 -16.32
CA MET A 290 -7.80 1.74 -16.14
C MET A 290 -7.71 0.41 -15.41
N GLU A 291 -7.01 -0.54 -15.99
CA GLU A 291 -6.88 -1.90 -15.45
C GLU A 291 -5.40 -2.28 -15.34
N ARG A 292 -4.98 -2.81 -14.18
CA ARG A 292 -3.62 -3.33 -13.98
C ARG A 292 -3.55 -4.39 -12.89
N SER A 293 -2.72 -5.42 -13.08
CA SER A 293 -2.28 -6.29 -12.00
C SER A 293 -1.43 -5.50 -11.01
N THR A 294 -1.72 -5.63 -9.72
CA THR A 294 -1.00 -4.92 -8.66
C THR A 294 -0.13 -5.86 -7.84
N ALA A 295 0.82 -5.30 -7.14
CA ALA A 295 1.69 -6.03 -6.22
C ALA A 295 0.98 -6.39 -4.90
N GLN A 296 -0.23 -6.95 -5.00
CA GLN A 296 -1.05 -7.28 -3.83
C GLN A 296 -1.71 -8.65 -3.99
N THR A 297 -1.70 -9.43 -2.91
CA THR A 297 -2.31 -10.76 -2.84
C THR A 297 -3.37 -10.84 -1.74
N GLN A 298 -4.31 -11.76 -1.92
CA GLN A 298 -5.25 -12.20 -0.90
C GLN A 298 -5.05 -13.68 -0.63
N ALA A 299 -5.05 -14.04 0.64
CA ALA A 299 -4.87 -15.39 1.11
C ALA A 299 -5.62 -15.61 2.44
N PHE A 300 -5.49 -16.78 3.04
CA PHE A 300 -5.80 -16.99 4.44
C PHE A 300 -4.77 -17.90 5.11
N SER A 301 -4.41 -17.57 6.34
CA SER A 301 -3.51 -18.34 7.16
C SER A 301 -4.25 -19.45 7.90
N ILE A 302 -3.58 -20.58 8.12
CA ILE A 302 -4.01 -21.64 9.02
C ILE A 302 -2.85 -21.86 10.00
N PRO A 303 -2.88 -21.21 11.19
CA PRO A 303 -1.79 -21.33 12.16
C PRO A 303 -1.50 -22.76 12.56
N GLU A 304 -0.23 -23.10 12.75
CA GLU A 304 0.20 -24.46 13.07
C GLU A 304 -0.31 -25.00 14.42
N TYR A 305 -0.58 -24.10 15.37
CA TYR A 305 -1.08 -24.47 16.70
C TYR A 305 -2.56 -24.88 16.72
N LEU A 306 -3.25 -24.73 15.57
CA LEU A 306 -4.62 -25.22 15.44
C LEU A 306 -4.63 -26.75 15.39
N ASP A 307 -5.57 -27.33 16.09
CA ASP A 307 -5.76 -28.77 16.08
C ASP A 307 -5.98 -29.29 14.66
N HIS A 308 -5.38 -30.43 14.29
CA HIS A 308 -5.35 -30.98 12.94
C HIS A 308 -4.51 -30.23 11.89
N PHE A 309 -3.81 -29.13 12.24
CA PHE A 309 -3.10 -28.29 11.27
C PHE A 309 -1.62 -28.05 11.61
N ARG A 310 -0.99 -28.94 12.39
CA ARG A 310 0.47 -28.90 12.61
C ARG A 310 1.23 -29.08 11.30
N TYR A 311 2.50 -28.67 11.25
CA TYR A 311 3.37 -28.91 10.08
C TYR A 311 3.92 -30.35 10.08
N ASP A 312 2.99 -31.31 10.23
CA ASP A 312 3.21 -32.76 10.07
C ASP A 312 2.44 -33.27 8.83
N GLU A 313 2.49 -34.57 8.60
CA GLU A 313 1.83 -35.20 7.45
C GLU A 313 0.31 -35.00 7.46
N GLU A 314 -0.34 -35.11 8.62
CA GLU A 314 -1.78 -34.89 8.71
C GLU A 314 -2.14 -33.44 8.31
N GLY A 315 -1.50 -32.45 8.94
CA GLY A 315 -1.80 -31.05 8.70
C GLY A 315 -1.48 -30.62 7.28
N ARG A 316 -0.40 -31.14 6.67
CA ARG A 316 -0.04 -30.91 5.28
C ARG A 316 -1.14 -31.39 4.33
N LEU A 317 -1.60 -32.63 4.50
CA LEU A 317 -2.68 -33.21 3.69
C LEU A 317 -3.98 -32.39 3.81
N ARG A 318 -4.31 -31.92 5.02
CA ARG A 318 -5.52 -31.11 5.25
C ARG A 318 -5.43 -29.75 4.59
N ARG A 319 -4.31 -29.05 4.70
CA ARG A 319 -4.11 -27.74 4.03
C ARG A 319 -4.20 -27.86 2.52
N GLN A 320 -3.57 -28.90 1.93
CA GLN A 320 -3.67 -29.17 0.50
C GLN A 320 -5.12 -29.51 0.07
N ALA A 321 -5.81 -30.33 0.86
CA ALA A 321 -7.22 -30.67 0.57
C ALA A 321 -8.14 -29.44 0.62
N ILE A 322 -7.98 -28.57 1.62
CA ILE A 322 -8.71 -27.30 1.72
C ILE A 322 -8.39 -26.41 0.52
N SER A 323 -7.11 -26.25 0.17
CA SER A 323 -6.72 -25.42 -0.98
C SER A 323 -7.32 -25.90 -2.30
N MET A 324 -7.24 -27.23 -2.55
CA MET A 324 -7.80 -27.82 -3.77
C MET A 324 -9.34 -27.88 -3.81
N SER A 325 -10.01 -27.68 -2.68
CA SER A 325 -11.48 -27.60 -2.62
C SER A 325 -12.03 -26.25 -3.09
N ILE A 326 -11.17 -25.23 -3.30
CA ILE A 326 -11.57 -23.85 -3.59
C ILE A 326 -11.47 -23.57 -5.08
N ASP A 327 -12.61 -23.42 -5.75
CA ASP A 327 -12.69 -22.88 -7.12
C ASP A 327 -12.55 -21.37 -7.09
N ARG A 328 -11.30 -20.91 -7.15
CA ARG A 328 -10.94 -19.50 -7.15
C ARG A 328 -11.54 -18.73 -8.32
N SER A 329 -11.56 -19.37 -9.50
CA SER A 329 -12.10 -18.76 -10.72
C SER A 329 -13.58 -18.49 -10.61
N LEU A 330 -14.35 -19.43 -10.06
CA LEU A 330 -15.78 -19.26 -9.83
C LEU A 330 -16.08 -18.12 -8.85
N ILE A 331 -15.31 -18.03 -7.74
CA ILE A 331 -15.46 -16.93 -6.78
C ILE A 331 -15.12 -15.59 -7.44
N ILE A 332 -14.02 -15.53 -8.19
CA ILE A 332 -13.60 -14.32 -8.90
C ILE A 332 -14.68 -13.86 -9.89
N ASP A 333 -15.27 -14.78 -10.64
CA ASP A 333 -16.33 -14.45 -11.59
C ASP A 333 -17.60 -13.95 -10.89
N LYS A 334 -18.06 -14.66 -9.84
CA LYS A 334 -19.36 -14.39 -9.20
C LYS A 334 -19.32 -13.26 -8.17
N VAL A 335 -18.21 -13.10 -7.45
CA VAL A 335 -18.08 -12.12 -6.35
C VAL A 335 -17.33 -10.88 -6.82
N PHE A 336 -16.26 -11.04 -7.59
CA PHE A 336 -15.38 -9.95 -8.00
C PHE A 336 -15.52 -9.52 -9.45
N PHE A 337 -16.45 -10.13 -10.22
CA PHE A 337 -16.72 -9.77 -11.61
C PHE A 337 -15.47 -9.74 -12.50
N GLY A 338 -14.52 -10.63 -12.26
CA GLY A 338 -13.27 -10.74 -13.01
C GLY A 338 -12.16 -9.76 -12.60
N SER A 339 -12.36 -8.94 -11.56
CA SER A 339 -11.37 -7.96 -11.07
C SER A 339 -10.28 -8.56 -10.17
N ARG A 340 -10.00 -9.84 -10.33
CA ARG A 340 -8.93 -10.58 -9.63
C ARG A 340 -8.37 -11.64 -10.59
N LYS A 341 -7.22 -12.22 -10.23
CA LYS A 341 -6.65 -13.38 -10.93
C LYS A 341 -6.34 -14.48 -9.93
N PRO A 342 -6.66 -15.76 -10.23
CA PRO A 342 -6.33 -16.86 -9.34
C PRO A 342 -4.83 -16.87 -9.03
N ALA A 343 -4.46 -17.00 -7.75
CA ALA A 343 -3.07 -17.17 -7.36
C ALA A 343 -2.54 -18.53 -7.86
N LEU A 344 -1.31 -18.54 -8.35
CA LEU A 344 -0.59 -19.75 -8.76
C LEU A 344 0.63 -20.02 -7.90
N GLU A 345 1.00 -19.06 -7.05
CA GLU A 345 2.14 -19.08 -6.13
C GLU A 345 1.92 -18.02 -5.03
N PHE A 346 2.93 -17.68 -4.22
CA PHE A 346 2.79 -16.89 -3.00
C PHE A 346 3.05 -15.38 -3.17
N THR A 347 3.48 -14.95 -4.36
CA THR A 347 3.73 -13.53 -4.66
C THR A 347 2.72 -13.00 -5.67
N ALA A 348 2.82 -11.74 -6.08
CA ALA A 348 1.90 -11.15 -7.04
C ALA A 348 2.49 -11.18 -8.45
N ARG A 349 1.65 -11.47 -9.46
CA ARG A 349 2.10 -11.58 -10.87
C ARG A 349 2.66 -10.30 -11.49
N SER A 350 2.52 -9.16 -10.84
CA SER A 350 3.14 -7.90 -11.26
C SER A 350 4.60 -7.76 -10.83
N ILE A 351 5.09 -8.68 -9.97
CA ILE A 351 6.44 -8.62 -9.42
C ILE A 351 7.44 -9.26 -10.40
N PRO A 352 8.59 -8.61 -10.67
CA PRO A 352 9.67 -9.21 -11.45
C PRO A 352 10.13 -10.55 -10.85
N GLY A 353 10.24 -11.58 -11.70
CA GLY A 353 10.59 -12.92 -11.25
C GLY A 353 9.41 -13.83 -10.89
N TRP A 354 8.17 -13.31 -10.90
CA TRP A 354 6.96 -14.13 -10.76
C TRP A 354 6.96 -15.27 -11.80
N ASN A 355 6.61 -16.48 -11.34
CA ASN A 355 6.66 -17.68 -12.18
C ASN A 355 5.36 -18.49 -12.04
N PRO A 356 4.56 -18.65 -13.13
CA PRO A 356 3.32 -19.42 -13.09
C PRO A 356 3.53 -20.94 -13.01
N ASP A 357 4.76 -21.41 -13.22
CA ASP A 357 5.08 -22.84 -13.44
C ASP A 357 5.98 -23.41 -12.33
N ILE A 358 5.87 -22.88 -11.10
CA ILE A 358 6.62 -23.42 -9.95
C ILE A 358 6.13 -24.85 -9.64
N PRO A 359 7.03 -25.84 -9.48
CA PRO A 359 6.68 -27.18 -9.07
C PRO A 359 5.84 -27.21 -7.80
N GLY A 360 4.76 -28.01 -7.82
CA GLY A 360 3.81 -28.09 -6.68
C GLY A 360 2.64 -27.11 -6.75
N ASN A 361 2.58 -26.23 -7.75
CA ASN A 361 1.47 -25.27 -7.87
C ASN A 361 0.11 -25.92 -8.18
N ASP A 362 0.04 -27.22 -8.47
CA ASP A 362 -1.21 -27.95 -8.53
C ASP A 362 -1.95 -27.94 -7.18
N ASN A 363 -1.23 -27.78 -6.07
CA ASN A 363 -1.82 -27.68 -4.73
C ASN A 363 -2.66 -26.40 -4.52
N VAL A 364 -2.53 -25.39 -5.38
CA VAL A 364 -3.37 -24.18 -5.34
C VAL A 364 -4.41 -24.14 -6.48
N LYS A 365 -4.48 -25.18 -7.31
CA LYS A 365 -5.50 -25.32 -8.35
C LYS A 365 -6.71 -26.09 -7.83
N TYR A 366 -7.90 -25.74 -8.32
CA TYR A 366 -9.15 -26.45 -7.98
C TYR A 366 -9.13 -27.89 -8.48
N ASN A 367 -9.24 -28.84 -7.57
CA ASN A 367 -9.35 -30.26 -7.85
C ASN A 367 -10.11 -30.99 -6.74
N PRO A 368 -11.46 -31.00 -6.80
CA PRO A 368 -12.29 -31.52 -5.72
C PRO A 368 -12.14 -33.03 -5.50
N GLU A 369 -11.77 -33.80 -6.52
CA GLU A 369 -11.53 -35.24 -6.37
C GLU A 369 -10.26 -35.50 -5.59
N LYS A 370 -9.16 -34.82 -5.96
CA LYS A 370 -7.90 -34.92 -5.22
C LYS A 370 -8.03 -34.39 -3.79
N ALA A 371 -8.79 -33.30 -3.60
CA ALA A 371 -9.10 -32.77 -2.28
C ALA A 371 -9.74 -33.83 -1.36
N ARG A 372 -10.76 -34.54 -1.85
CA ARG A 372 -11.40 -35.63 -1.09
C ARG A 372 -10.45 -36.78 -0.79
N GLN A 373 -9.58 -37.16 -1.74
CA GLN A 373 -8.57 -38.19 -1.51
C GLN A 373 -7.58 -37.83 -0.41
N LEU A 374 -7.04 -36.59 -0.46
CA LEU A 374 -6.10 -36.09 0.56
C LEU A 374 -6.77 -35.97 1.93
N TRP A 375 -8.01 -35.53 1.98
CA TRP A 375 -8.81 -35.47 3.22
C TRP A 375 -9.04 -36.84 3.84
N ALA A 376 -9.33 -37.85 3.01
CA ALA A 376 -9.48 -39.23 3.45
C ALA A 376 -8.14 -39.82 3.98
N GLN A 377 -7.01 -39.51 3.34
CA GLN A 377 -5.68 -39.89 3.83
C GLN A 377 -5.38 -39.25 5.19
N ALA A 378 -5.66 -37.95 5.35
CA ALA A 378 -5.51 -37.28 6.64
C ALA A 378 -6.40 -37.90 7.74
N ASN A 379 -7.64 -38.29 7.41
CA ASN A 379 -8.55 -38.96 8.32
C ASN A 379 -8.10 -40.37 8.71
N ALA A 380 -7.33 -41.05 7.86
CA ALA A 380 -6.71 -42.33 8.20
C ALA A 380 -5.56 -42.18 9.23
N ILE A 381 -4.89 -41.01 9.26
CA ILE A 381 -3.90 -40.68 10.28
C ILE A 381 -4.62 -40.30 11.59
N ARG A 382 -5.56 -39.35 11.51
CA ARG A 382 -6.38 -38.89 12.63
C ARG A 382 -7.75 -38.44 12.14
N PRO A 383 -8.86 -39.04 12.61
CA PRO A 383 -10.19 -38.65 12.20
C PRO A 383 -10.48 -37.18 12.49
N TRP A 384 -11.11 -36.47 11.54
CA TRP A 384 -11.53 -35.09 11.73
C TRP A 384 -12.64 -34.98 12.76
N THR A 385 -12.54 -33.99 13.63
CA THR A 385 -13.57 -33.62 14.61
C THR A 385 -13.77 -32.12 14.65
N GLY A 386 -14.98 -31.66 14.90
CA GLY A 386 -15.30 -30.24 15.01
C GLY A 386 -15.59 -29.56 13.67
N SER A 387 -15.42 -28.24 13.62
CA SER A 387 -15.68 -27.39 12.45
C SER A 387 -14.44 -26.61 12.04
N PHE A 388 -14.27 -26.38 10.75
CA PHE A 388 -13.29 -25.42 10.24
C PHE A 388 -13.87 -24.00 10.29
N GLN A 389 -13.30 -23.12 11.10
CA GLN A 389 -13.71 -21.73 11.21
C GLN A 389 -12.78 -20.84 10.40
N PHE A 390 -13.34 -19.86 9.67
CA PHE A 390 -12.60 -18.91 8.86
C PHE A 390 -12.90 -17.47 9.30
N ALA A 391 -11.95 -16.86 10.03
CA ALA A 391 -12.07 -15.50 10.57
C ALA A 391 -11.85 -14.42 9.52
N TYR A 392 -12.68 -13.38 9.57
CA TYR A 392 -12.58 -12.19 8.74
C TYR A 392 -13.12 -10.96 9.46
N ASN A 393 -12.70 -9.76 9.04
CA ASN A 393 -13.24 -8.49 9.53
C ASN A 393 -14.35 -7.98 8.61
N THR A 394 -15.47 -7.53 9.20
CA THR A 394 -16.64 -7.06 8.44
C THR A 394 -16.43 -5.67 7.83
N ASP A 395 -15.59 -4.82 8.43
CA ASP A 395 -15.22 -3.50 7.91
C ASP A 395 -14.36 -3.53 6.63
N GLY A 396 -13.84 -4.70 6.23
CA GLY A 396 -13.02 -4.88 5.02
C GLY A 396 -13.76 -5.45 3.81
N GLY A 397 -15.10 -5.66 3.87
CA GLY A 397 -15.88 -6.19 2.75
C GLY A 397 -15.59 -7.65 2.40
N HIS A 398 -15.14 -8.47 3.38
CA HIS A 398 -14.69 -9.84 3.15
C HIS A 398 -15.77 -10.91 3.24
N GLN A 399 -16.97 -10.58 3.75
CA GLN A 399 -18.02 -11.54 4.09
C GLN A 399 -18.37 -12.46 2.92
N THR A 400 -18.75 -11.90 1.78
CA THR A 400 -19.30 -12.66 0.63
C THR A 400 -18.34 -13.73 0.11
N TRP A 401 -17.04 -13.37 -0.02
CA TRP A 401 -16.09 -14.35 -0.55
C TRP A 401 -15.66 -15.37 0.53
N VAL A 402 -15.61 -14.99 1.82
CA VAL A 402 -15.33 -15.94 2.90
C VAL A 402 -16.46 -16.97 3.01
N GLU A 403 -17.72 -16.54 2.93
CA GLU A 403 -18.88 -17.44 2.87
C GLU A 403 -18.80 -18.39 1.68
N ALA A 404 -18.41 -17.88 0.49
CA ALA A 404 -18.23 -18.71 -0.70
C ALA A 404 -17.13 -19.76 -0.52
N VAL A 405 -15.98 -19.40 0.06
CA VAL A 405 -14.88 -20.32 0.39
C VAL A 405 -15.35 -21.39 1.38
N CYS A 406 -15.99 -21.02 2.47
CA CYS A 406 -16.53 -21.95 3.46
C CYS A 406 -17.52 -22.93 2.83
N ASN A 407 -18.43 -22.46 1.99
CA ASN A 407 -19.41 -23.31 1.28
C ASN A 407 -18.71 -24.31 0.34
N GLN A 408 -17.66 -23.91 -0.38
CA GLN A 408 -16.92 -24.82 -1.27
C GLN A 408 -16.16 -25.89 -0.46
N ILE A 409 -15.51 -25.52 0.65
CA ILE A 409 -14.86 -26.46 1.56
C ILE A 409 -15.87 -27.47 2.10
N LYS A 410 -17.02 -27.00 2.64
CA LYS A 410 -18.10 -27.82 3.15
C LYS A 410 -18.62 -28.82 2.10
N ASN A 411 -18.94 -28.34 0.90
CA ASN A 411 -19.50 -29.16 -0.15
C ASN A 411 -18.50 -30.18 -0.71
N THR A 412 -17.21 -29.85 -0.74
CA THR A 412 -16.17 -30.72 -1.28
C THR A 412 -15.72 -31.77 -0.28
N LEU A 413 -15.44 -31.36 0.97
CA LEU A 413 -14.83 -32.22 1.99
C LEU A 413 -15.86 -32.88 2.93
N GLY A 414 -17.13 -32.47 2.91
CA GLY A 414 -18.18 -33.00 3.78
C GLY A 414 -18.01 -32.63 5.26
N ILE A 415 -17.30 -31.53 5.54
CA ILE A 415 -17.06 -31.03 6.90
C ILE A 415 -17.87 -29.77 7.18
N ASP A 416 -18.08 -29.45 8.45
CA ASP A 416 -18.63 -28.16 8.80
C ASP A 416 -17.54 -27.09 8.66
N ALA A 417 -17.77 -26.14 7.73
CA ALA A 417 -16.89 -25.00 7.49
C ALA A 417 -17.71 -23.71 7.57
N VAL A 418 -17.36 -22.83 8.51
CA VAL A 418 -18.17 -21.67 8.88
C VAL A 418 -17.35 -20.37 8.93
N PRO A 419 -17.91 -19.26 8.45
CA PRO A 419 -17.30 -17.95 8.60
C PRO A 419 -17.34 -17.48 10.06
N LYS A 420 -16.27 -16.83 10.54
CA LYS A 420 -16.15 -16.27 11.91
C LYS A 420 -15.94 -14.75 11.79
N PRO A 421 -17.00 -13.93 11.87
CA PRO A 421 -16.90 -12.49 11.71
C PRO A 421 -16.30 -11.80 12.95
N TYR A 422 -15.45 -10.80 12.70
CA TYR A 422 -14.98 -9.80 13.66
C TYR A 422 -15.46 -8.42 13.20
N ALA A 423 -15.87 -7.55 14.11
CA ALA A 423 -16.38 -6.23 13.73
C ALA A 423 -15.32 -5.37 13.04
N THR A 424 -14.05 -5.45 13.46
CA THR A 424 -12.96 -4.64 12.92
C THR A 424 -11.70 -5.45 12.63
N PHE A 425 -10.89 -4.95 11.72
CA PHE A 425 -9.56 -5.51 11.45
C PHE A 425 -8.66 -5.52 12.70
N LYS A 426 -8.75 -4.48 13.53
CA LYS A 426 -7.98 -4.40 14.78
C LYS A 426 -8.25 -5.58 15.71
N GLN A 427 -9.51 -6.01 15.84
CA GLN A 427 -9.88 -7.13 16.72
C GLN A 427 -9.22 -8.44 16.24
N ILE A 428 -9.34 -8.77 14.95
CA ILE A 428 -8.73 -9.99 14.41
C ILE A 428 -7.20 -9.94 14.53
N ARG A 429 -6.57 -8.78 14.24
CA ARG A 429 -5.11 -8.60 14.36
C ARG A 429 -4.62 -8.78 15.79
N THR A 430 -5.38 -8.35 16.77
CA THR A 430 -5.03 -8.55 18.20
C THR A 430 -4.89 -10.04 18.54
N GLU A 431 -5.84 -10.88 18.11
CA GLU A 431 -5.79 -12.33 18.37
C GLU A 431 -4.67 -13.02 17.55
N VAL A 432 -4.48 -12.62 16.30
CA VAL A 432 -3.40 -13.14 15.45
C VAL A 432 -2.02 -12.84 16.07
N THR A 433 -1.79 -11.59 16.46
CA THR A 433 -0.53 -11.17 17.09
C THR A 433 -0.28 -11.87 18.44
N ALA A 434 -1.34 -12.06 19.22
CA ALA A 434 -1.26 -12.79 20.49
C ALA A 434 -1.16 -14.33 20.32
N LYS A 435 -1.19 -14.85 19.07
CA LYS A 435 -1.23 -16.29 18.76
C LYS A 435 -2.36 -17.03 19.50
N SER A 436 -3.49 -16.37 19.69
CA SER A 436 -4.66 -16.86 20.42
C SER A 436 -5.86 -17.14 19.52
N LEU A 437 -5.73 -16.89 18.21
CA LEU A 437 -6.79 -17.14 17.25
C LEU A 437 -7.09 -18.65 17.14
N THR A 438 -8.37 -19.02 17.23
CA THR A 438 -8.83 -20.44 17.21
C THR A 438 -9.40 -20.85 15.85
N SER A 439 -9.00 -20.18 14.77
CA SER A 439 -9.54 -20.37 13.42
C SER A 439 -8.49 -20.05 12.36
N GLY A 440 -8.71 -20.46 11.11
CA GLY A 440 -8.03 -19.81 9.99
C GLY A 440 -8.43 -18.34 9.92
N ALA A 441 -7.59 -17.49 9.34
CA ALA A 441 -7.84 -16.06 9.25
C ALA A 441 -7.51 -15.51 7.85
N ARG A 442 -8.38 -14.63 7.36
CA ARG A 442 -8.05 -13.90 6.15
C ARG A 442 -6.76 -13.11 6.35
N THR A 443 -5.88 -13.15 5.36
CA THR A 443 -4.65 -12.36 5.31
C THR A 443 -4.41 -11.87 3.89
N GLY A 444 -3.43 -11.03 3.67
CA GLY A 444 -2.99 -10.55 2.38
C GLY A 444 -1.74 -9.73 2.54
N TRP A 445 -1.05 -9.49 1.44
CA TRP A 445 0.16 -8.69 1.41
C TRP A 445 0.13 -7.70 0.26
N GLN A 446 0.65 -6.52 0.50
CA GLN A 446 0.96 -5.53 -0.52
C GLN A 446 2.45 -5.26 -0.47
N ALA A 447 3.13 -5.38 -1.60
CA ALA A 447 4.56 -5.15 -1.66
C ALA A 447 4.91 -3.68 -1.39
N ASP A 448 5.92 -3.48 -0.56
CA ASP A 448 6.53 -2.17 -0.28
C ASP A 448 7.48 -1.77 -1.41
N TYR A 449 8.13 -2.76 -2.03
CA TYR A 449 8.98 -2.65 -3.21
C TYR A 449 8.86 -3.92 -4.07
N PRO A 450 9.14 -3.84 -5.39
CA PRO A 450 8.83 -4.89 -6.35
C PRO A 450 9.84 -6.07 -6.30
N SER A 451 9.76 -6.88 -5.25
CA SER A 451 10.59 -8.09 -5.06
C SER A 451 9.75 -9.27 -4.59
N LEU A 452 10.15 -10.49 -5.02
CA LEU A 452 9.62 -11.75 -4.48
C LEU A 452 9.92 -11.87 -2.99
N LEU A 453 11.11 -11.45 -2.55
CA LEU A 453 11.54 -11.54 -1.15
C LEU A 453 10.73 -10.63 -0.22
N ASN A 454 10.15 -9.53 -0.72
CA ASN A 454 9.23 -8.71 0.05
C ASN A 454 7.93 -9.43 0.42
N PHE A 455 7.56 -10.47 -0.34
CA PHE A 455 6.46 -11.38 0.02
C PHE A 455 6.95 -12.52 0.92
N LEU A 456 8.11 -13.11 0.60
CA LEU A 456 8.54 -14.35 1.23
C LEU A 456 9.16 -14.15 2.60
N GLY A 457 9.98 -13.12 2.79
CA GLY A 457 10.67 -12.85 4.05
C GLY A 457 9.70 -12.54 5.19
N PRO A 458 8.96 -11.44 5.16
CA PRO A 458 8.11 -10.99 6.27
C PRO A 458 7.04 -12.00 6.66
N GLN A 459 6.45 -12.73 5.70
CA GLN A 459 5.29 -13.59 5.95
C GLN A 459 5.63 -15.03 6.29
N TYR A 460 6.80 -15.56 5.87
CA TYR A 460 7.07 -16.99 5.93
C TYR A 460 8.40 -17.39 6.59
N LEU A 461 9.38 -16.48 6.72
CA LEU A 461 10.56 -16.78 7.53
C LEU A 461 10.14 -17.08 8.98
N SER A 462 10.81 -18.00 9.64
CA SER A 462 10.55 -18.30 11.06
C SER A 462 10.71 -17.08 11.97
N THR A 463 11.52 -16.10 11.55
CA THR A 463 11.73 -14.79 12.19
C THR A 463 10.89 -13.67 11.58
N GLY A 464 10.04 -13.97 10.60
CA GLY A 464 9.27 -12.97 9.84
C GLY A 464 8.30 -12.20 10.72
N SER A 465 8.30 -10.88 10.62
CA SER A 465 7.48 -9.96 11.43
C SER A 465 5.97 -10.13 11.22
N SER A 466 5.57 -10.71 10.09
CA SER A 466 4.18 -10.95 9.68
C SER A 466 3.88 -12.44 9.47
N ASN A 467 4.66 -13.32 10.09
CA ASN A 467 4.45 -14.76 10.04
C ASN A 467 3.25 -15.18 10.92
N ASP A 468 2.06 -14.90 10.42
CA ASP A 468 0.78 -15.15 11.09
C ASP A 468 0.44 -16.66 11.19
N ALA A 469 1.00 -17.47 10.31
CA ALA A 469 0.82 -18.92 10.29
C ALA A 469 1.72 -19.65 11.31
N VAL A 470 2.65 -18.94 11.95
CA VAL A 470 3.69 -19.51 12.83
C VAL A 470 4.50 -20.58 12.09
N TYR A 471 4.77 -20.37 10.81
CA TYR A 471 5.53 -21.28 9.98
C TYR A 471 7.00 -21.28 10.38
N ALA A 472 7.58 -22.47 10.51
CA ALA A 472 9.00 -22.64 10.81
C ALA A 472 9.53 -23.83 10.01
N ASN A 473 10.28 -23.54 8.97
CA ASN A 473 10.91 -24.55 8.13
C ASN A 473 12.36 -24.14 7.80
N PRO A 474 13.37 -24.80 8.39
CA PRO A 474 14.78 -24.43 8.18
C PRO A 474 15.25 -24.52 6.72
N GLU A 475 14.66 -25.42 5.91
CA GLU A 475 14.97 -25.53 4.48
C GLU A 475 14.49 -24.29 3.72
N PHE A 476 13.27 -23.82 4.04
CA PHE A 476 12.72 -22.59 3.49
C PHE A 476 13.55 -21.36 3.91
N ASP A 477 13.83 -21.24 5.23
CA ASP A 477 14.61 -20.12 5.76
C ASP A 477 15.98 -20.03 5.09
N ALA A 478 16.67 -21.17 4.95
CA ALA A 478 17.98 -21.22 4.28
C ALA A 478 17.92 -20.79 2.81
N LYS A 479 16.84 -21.16 2.09
CA LYS A 479 16.63 -20.76 0.67
C LYS A 479 16.38 -19.27 0.55
N VAL A 480 15.55 -18.69 1.42
CA VAL A 480 15.27 -17.25 1.42
C VAL A 480 16.53 -16.47 1.75
N HIS A 481 17.28 -16.86 2.79
CA HIS A 481 18.56 -16.21 3.11
C HIS A 481 19.59 -16.32 1.99
N ALA A 482 19.66 -17.48 1.30
CA ALA A 482 20.52 -17.60 0.13
C ALA A 482 20.08 -16.69 -1.03
N ALA A 483 18.76 -16.46 -1.19
CA ALA A 483 18.24 -15.53 -2.18
C ALA A 483 18.54 -14.06 -1.81
N GLU A 484 18.44 -13.69 -0.53
CA GLU A 484 18.81 -12.36 -0.02
C GLU A 484 20.30 -12.06 -0.24
N GLN A 485 21.17 -13.06 -0.08
CA GLN A 485 22.63 -12.94 -0.22
C GLN A 485 23.13 -13.19 -1.65
N ALA A 486 22.22 -13.34 -2.62
CA ALA A 486 22.60 -13.60 -4.01
C ALA A 486 23.40 -12.43 -4.62
N VAL A 487 24.28 -12.76 -5.56
CA VAL A 487 25.14 -11.76 -6.23
C VAL A 487 24.40 -10.97 -7.30
N ASP A 488 23.31 -11.52 -7.84
CA ASP A 488 22.48 -10.88 -8.87
C ASP A 488 20.99 -11.26 -8.70
N GLN A 489 20.12 -10.45 -9.29
CA GLN A 489 18.67 -10.58 -9.19
C GLN A 489 18.12 -11.86 -9.83
N ALA A 490 18.75 -12.35 -10.90
CA ALA A 490 18.31 -13.59 -11.56
C ALA A 490 18.54 -14.79 -10.66
N THR A 491 19.69 -14.85 -9.99
CA THR A 491 20.01 -15.87 -8.98
C THR A 491 19.08 -15.77 -7.78
N SER A 492 18.83 -14.56 -7.28
CA SER A 492 17.88 -14.30 -6.18
C SER A 492 16.48 -14.80 -6.53
N ASN A 493 15.95 -14.41 -7.68
CA ASN A 493 14.62 -14.83 -8.14
C ASN A 493 14.51 -16.36 -8.30
N ARG A 494 15.53 -17.01 -8.82
CA ARG A 494 15.56 -18.48 -8.93
C ARG A 494 15.49 -19.14 -7.54
N LEU A 495 16.30 -18.69 -6.59
CA LEU A 495 16.31 -19.23 -5.22
C LEU A 495 14.99 -18.93 -4.49
N ALA A 496 14.41 -17.75 -4.70
CA ALA A 496 13.11 -17.39 -4.17
C ALA A 496 12.00 -18.30 -4.73
N ASN A 497 12.04 -18.64 -6.03
CA ASN A 497 11.11 -19.58 -6.63
C ASN A 497 11.31 -21.01 -6.10
N GLU A 498 12.54 -21.46 -5.88
CA GLU A 498 12.83 -22.73 -5.21
C GLU A 498 12.31 -22.75 -3.75
N ALA A 499 12.38 -21.62 -3.02
CA ALA A 499 11.75 -21.49 -1.71
C ALA A 499 10.22 -21.64 -1.78
N GLN A 500 9.60 -21.11 -2.83
CA GLN A 500 8.15 -21.25 -3.03
C GLN A 500 7.71 -22.70 -3.32
N GLU A 501 8.55 -23.57 -3.86
CA GLU A 501 8.25 -25.01 -3.97
C GLU A 501 7.96 -25.63 -2.60
N ILE A 502 8.74 -25.21 -1.58
CA ILE A 502 8.56 -25.65 -0.20
C ILE A 502 7.21 -25.13 0.34
N LEU A 503 6.90 -23.86 0.11
CA LEU A 503 5.61 -23.28 0.53
C LEU A 503 4.42 -23.93 -0.18
N LEU A 504 4.53 -24.25 -1.46
CA LEU A 504 3.48 -24.92 -2.24
C LEU A 504 3.26 -26.37 -1.74
N ARG A 505 4.28 -27.03 -1.21
CA ARG A 505 4.16 -28.32 -0.55
C ARG A 505 3.45 -28.19 0.80
N ASP A 506 3.86 -27.24 1.63
CA ASP A 506 3.45 -27.14 3.04
C ASP A 506 2.18 -26.31 3.26
N LEU A 507 1.88 -25.34 2.38
CA LEU A 507 0.74 -24.42 2.40
C LEU A 507 0.48 -23.79 3.79
N PRO A 508 1.44 -23.09 4.40
CA PRO A 508 1.22 -22.41 5.69
C PRO A 508 0.13 -21.35 5.60
N ILE A 509 0.07 -20.69 4.45
CA ILE A 509 -0.98 -19.77 4.03
C ILE A 509 -1.54 -20.33 2.72
N ILE A 510 -2.85 -20.23 2.52
CA ILE A 510 -3.50 -20.68 1.29
C ILE A 510 -3.70 -19.47 0.39
N PRO A 511 -2.93 -19.35 -0.72
CA PRO A 511 -3.10 -18.29 -1.70
C PRO A 511 -4.47 -18.37 -2.37
N LEU A 512 -5.14 -17.23 -2.53
CA LEU A 512 -6.45 -17.16 -3.16
C LEU A 512 -6.39 -16.46 -4.53
N TRP A 513 -6.00 -15.20 -4.56
CA TRP A 513 -5.93 -14.41 -5.79
C TRP A 513 -5.01 -13.21 -5.65
N ASP A 514 -4.50 -12.77 -6.79
CA ASP A 514 -3.86 -11.48 -6.95
C ASP A 514 -4.89 -10.39 -7.19
N TYR A 515 -4.64 -9.22 -6.63
CA TYR A 515 -5.46 -8.06 -6.91
C TYR A 515 -5.20 -7.52 -8.32
N PHE A 516 -6.28 -7.08 -8.91
CA PHE A 516 -6.27 -6.39 -10.18
C PHE A 516 -6.95 -5.04 -9.95
N ALA A 517 -6.16 -3.97 -9.97
CA ALA A 517 -6.70 -2.64 -9.78
C ALA A 517 -7.58 -2.26 -10.96
N VAL A 518 -8.74 -1.71 -10.65
CA VAL A 518 -9.67 -1.14 -11.61
C VAL A 518 -9.97 0.28 -11.19
N GLY A 519 -9.41 1.21 -11.93
CA GLY A 519 -9.62 2.65 -11.77
C GLY A 519 -10.39 3.25 -12.94
N ALA A 520 -10.58 4.54 -12.90
CA ALA A 520 -11.23 5.31 -13.96
C ALA A 520 -10.60 6.69 -14.12
N ARG A 521 -10.65 7.20 -15.34
CA ARG A 521 -10.30 8.57 -15.70
C ARG A 521 -11.49 9.33 -16.27
N GLY A 522 -11.51 10.63 -16.04
CA GLY A 522 -12.51 11.54 -16.57
C GLY A 522 -12.42 11.69 -18.08
N GLU A 523 -13.40 12.33 -18.67
CA GLU A 523 -13.39 12.66 -20.10
C GLU A 523 -12.26 13.65 -20.40
N GLY A 524 -11.53 13.42 -21.51
CA GLY A 524 -10.36 14.22 -21.89
C GLY A 524 -9.11 13.99 -21.05
N VAL A 525 -9.15 13.11 -20.05
CA VAL A 525 -8.00 12.78 -19.19
C VAL A 525 -7.26 11.56 -19.76
N GLN A 526 -5.93 11.64 -19.82
CA GLN A 526 -5.04 10.51 -20.09
C GLN A 526 -4.29 10.16 -18.81
N SER A 527 -4.44 8.94 -18.35
CA SER A 527 -3.79 8.40 -17.15
C SER A 527 -3.66 6.89 -17.25
N ALA A 528 -2.77 6.31 -16.47
CA ALA A 528 -2.58 4.87 -16.33
C ALA A 528 -2.33 4.52 -14.87
N LEU A 529 -2.48 3.24 -14.51
CA LEU A 529 -2.09 2.75 -13.20
C LEU A 529 -0.64 2.27 -13.21
N THR A 530 0.06 2.45 -12.10
CA THR A 530 1.42 1.97 -11.85
C THR A 530 1.43 0.56 -11.25
N TRP A 531 2.60 -0.04 -11.09
CA TRP A 531 2.80 -1.40 -10.58
C TRP A 531 2.12 -1.67 -9.22
N ASN A 532 1.99 -0.65 -8.39
CA ASN A 532 1.34 -0.74 -7.07
C ASN A 532 -0.15 -0.33 -7.09
N GLY A 533 -0.71 -0.02 -8.29
CA GLY A 533 -2.13 0.31 -8.47
C GLY A 533 -2.49 1.78 -8.27
N GLU A 534 -1.52 2.67 -8.06
CA GLU A 534 -1.75 4.11 -8.04
C GLU A 534 -1.79 4.69 -9.45
N ALA A 535 -2.41 5.85 -9.62
CA ALA A 535 -2.33 6.56 -10.88
C ALA A 535 -0.91 7.12 -11.10
N ASP A 536 -0.46 7.11 -12.34
CA ASP A 536 0.76 7.79 -12.75
C ASP A 536 0.51 9.30 -12.84
N TYR A 537 0.47 9.94 -11.66
CA TYR A 537 0.09 11.34 -11.52
C TYR A 537 0.97 12.28 -12.33
N ALA A 538 2.29 12.03 -12.37
CA ALA A 538 3.23 12.88 -13.10
C ALA A 538 2.98 12.85 -14.61
N ASN A 539 2.59 11.70 -15.15
CA ASN A 539 2.27 11.52 -16.56
C ASN A 539 0.80 11.75 -16.92
N THR A 540 -0.06 11.99 -15.92
CA THR A 540 -1.47 12.28 -16.17
C THR A 540 -1.63 13.64 -16.84
N THR A 541 -2.40 13.68 -17.94
CA THR A 541 -2.69 14.91 -18.71
C THR A 541 -4.19 15.10 -18.87
N LYS A 542 -4.62 16.35 -19.11
CA LYS A 542 -6.01 16.73 -19.37
C LYS A 542 -6.07 17.66 -20.56
N GLY A 543 -6.69 17.18 -21.64
CA GLY A 543 -6.86 17.88 -22.92
C GLY A 543 -8.20 18.56 -23.09
#